data_4b789823e2e58bb98a0dcc744ad6a51c
#
_entry.id   4b789823e2e58bb98a0dcc744ad6a51c
#
_cell.length_a   1.000
_cell.length_b   1.000
_cell.length_c   1.000
_cell.angle_alpha   90.00
_cell.angle_beta   90.00
_cell.angle_gamma   90.00
#
_symmetry.space_group_name_H-M   'P 1'
#
loop_
_entity.id
_entity.type
_entity.pdbx_description
1 polymer ?
#
loop_
_entity_poly.entity_id
_entity_poly.type
_entity_poly.pdbx_seq_one_letter_code
_entity_poly.pdbx_strand_id
1 'polypeptide(L)'
;MPVVSFELSVAFALSITLAGCGSGRAQSPGAVIENAENGRRLLYAYGCGNCHVIPNIAEARGTLGPPLAGFASRYYVAGSLVNTPDNLVNWIVDPQKIEPGNAMPSLGVTRQQAADMAAYLYTLR
;
A
#
# COMPACT_ATOMS: atom_id res chain seq x y z
N MET A 1 -74.71 43.76 2.42
CA MET A 1 -73.87 42.98 1.49
C MET A 1 -72.52 42.83 2.16
N PRO A 2 -72.15 41.63 2.68
CA PRO A 2 -70.86 41.47 3.34
C PRO A 2 -69.84 41.01 2.32
N VAL A 3 -68.73 41.68 2.26
CA VAL A 3 -67.49 41.31 1.51
C VAL A 3 -66.75 40.25 2.29
N VAL A 4 -66.59 39.08 1.68
CA VAL A 4 -65.83 37.96 2.21
C VAL A 4 -64.35 38.21 1.86
N SER A 5 -63.54 38.50 2.87
CA SER A 5 -62.09 38.58 2.73
C SER A 5 -61.47 37.17 2.69
N PHE A 6 -60.85 36.81 1.61
CA PHE A 6 -60.14 35.55 1.41
C PHE A 6 -58.67 35.72 1.88
N GLU A 7 -58.37 35.24 3.05
CA GLU A 7 -57.01 35.23 3.57
C GLU A 7 -56.23 34.09 2.91
N LEU A 8 -55.23 34.45 2.10
CA LEU A 8 -54.33 33.51 1.43
C LEU A 8 -53.17 33.20 2.34
N SER A 9 -53.26 32.10 3.11
CA SER A 9 -52.17 31.62 3.93
C SER A 9 -51.07 30.98 3.04
N VAL A 10 -49.96 31.69 2.88
CA VAL A 10 -48.78 31.18 2.21
C VAL A 10 -47.99 30.35 3.20
N ALA A 11 -48.07 29.03 3.14
CA ALA A 11 -47.22 28.13 3.88
C ALA A 11 -45.83 28.11 3.26
N PHE A 12 -44.89 28.73 3.96
CA PHE A 12 -43.45 28.73 3.57
C PHE A 12 -42.86 27.39 4.00
N ALA A 13 -42.74 26.43 3.08
CA ALA A 13 -42.07 25.17 3.32
C ALA A 13 -40.55 25.41 3.29
N LEU A 14 -39.97 25.39 4.49
CA LEU A 14 -38.53 25.48 4.68
C LEU A 14 -37.88 24.12 4.30
N SER A 15 -37.43 23.98 3.07
CA SER A 15 -36.68 22.81 2.62
C SER A 15 -35.26 22.87 3.18
N ILE A 16 -34.98 22.09 4.20
CA ILE A 16 -33.64 21.88 4.73
C ILE A 16 -32.92 20.89 3.79
N THR A 17 -32.08 21.39 2.90
CA THR A 17 -31.14 20.58 2.13
C THR A 17 -29.96 20.22 3.04
N LEU A 18 -29.92 18.97 3.53
CA LEU A 18 -28.72 18.42 4.13
C LEU A 18 -27.65 18.30 3.04
N ALA A 19 -26.74 19.27 3.01
CA ALA A 19 -25.48 19.13 2.27
C ALA A 19 -24.65 18.06 2.96
N GLY A 20 -24.71 16.81 2.46
CA GLY A 20 -23.83 15.75 2.86
C GLY A 20 -22.40 16.13 2.47
N CYS A 21 -21.57 16.53 3.46
CA CYS A 21 -20.13 16.60 3.28
C CYS A 21 -19.60 15.18 3.06
N GLY A 22 -19.63 14.72 1.83
CA GLY A 22 -18.84 13.59 1.40
C GLY A 22 -17.38 13.99 1.51
N SER A 23 -16.68 13.49 2.55
CA SER A 23 -15.24 13.59 2.65
C SER A 23 -14.62 12.73 1.55
N GLY A 24 -14.70 13.20 0.33
CA GLY A 24 -13.91 12.69 -0.78
C GLY A 24 -12.46 12.94 -0.45
N ARG A 25 -11.77 11.90 0.02
CA ARG A 25 -10.32 11.93 0.06
C ARG A 25 -9.85 12.18 -1.36
N ALA A 26 -9.41 13.38 -1.63
CA ALA A 26 -8.72 13.70 -2.88
C ALA A 26 -7.46 12.81 -2.91
N GLN A 27 -7.52 11.75 -3.70
CA GLN A 27 -6.34 10.95 -4.00
C GLN A 27 -5.44 11.81 -4.88
N SER A 28 -4.30 12.21 -4.34
CA SER A 28 -3.27 12.88 -5.13
C SER A 28 -2.87 11.95 -6.29
N PRO A 29 -2.77 12.46 -7.55
CA PRO A 29 -2.29 11.66 -8.66
C PRO A 29 -0.88 11.17 -8.34
N GLY A 30 -0.72 9.85 -8.15
CA GLY A 30 0.57 9.24 -7.83
C GLY A 30 0.75 8.77 -6.37
N ALA A 31 -0.26 8.90 -5.50
CA ALA A 31 -0.19 8.27 -4.19
C ALA A 31 -0.20 6.75 -4.34
N VAL A 32 0.88 6.11 -3.95
CA VAL A 32 0.99 4.65 -3.89
C VAL A 32 0.14 4.18 -2.70
N ILE A 33 -0.95 3.46 -2.97
CA ILE A 33 -1.76 2.83 -1.91
C ILE A 33 -1.12 1.49 -1.60
N GLU A 34 -0.54 1.37 -0.44
CA GLU A 34 0.13 0.15 0.02
C GLU A 34 -0.89 -0.86 0.55
N ASN A 35 -0.77 -2.12 0.13
CA ASN A 35 -1.63 -3.21 0.53
C ASN A 35 -0.80 -4.44 0.94
N ALA A 36 -0.62 -4.63 2.25
CA ALA A 36 0.19 -5.72 2.79
C ALA A 36 -0.31 -7.12 2.40
N GLU A 37 -1.63 -7.34 2.33
CA GLU A 37 -2.15 -8.64 1.92
C GLU A 37 -1.89 -8.92 0.43
N ASN A 38 -2.00 -7.90 -0.42
CA ASN A 38 -1.57 -8.02 -1.81
C ASN A 38 -0.05 -8.26 -1.90
N GLY A 39 0.73 -7.56 -1.06
CA GLY A 39 2.17 -7.77 -0.95
C GLY A 39 2.55 -9.20 -0.62
N ARG A 40 1.85 -9.82 0.34
CA ARG A 40 2.04 -11.24 0.69
C ARG A 40 1.83 -12.16 -0.51
N ARG A 41 0.76 -11.93 -1.28
CA ARG A 41 0.46 -12.71 -2.50
C ARG A 41 1.50 -12.50 -3.59
N LEU A 42 1.96 -11.27 -3.76
CA LEU A 42 2.99 -10.92 -4.74
C LEU A 42 4.35 -11.55 -4.41
N LEU A 43 4.76 -11.54 -3.13
CA LEU A 43 5.99 -12.22 -2.69
C LEU A 43 5.96 -13.72 -3.01
N TYR A 44 4.79 -14.37 -2.89
CA TYR A 44 4.61 -15.75 -3.33
C TYR A 44 4.68 -15.87 -4.87
N ALA A 45 3.91 -15.05 -5.59
CA ALA A 45 3.79 -15.12 -7.05
C ALA A 45 5.11 -14.85 -7.79
N TYR A 46 5.93 -13.94 -7.27
CA TYR A 46 7.27 -13.64 -7.81
C TYR A 46 8.34 -14.63 -7.36
N GLY A 47 7.99 -15.63 -6.56
CA GLY A 47 8.91 -16.68 -6.13
C GLY A 47 10.00 -16.22 -5.17
N CYS A 48 9.76 -15.14 -4.40
CA CYS A 48 10.72 -14.62 -3.42
C CYS A 48 11.11 -15.68 -2.38
N GLY A 49 10.18 -16.59 -2.06
CA GLY A 49 10.37 -17.73 -1.17
C GLY A 49 11.38 -18.77 -1.67
N ASN A 50 11.75 -18.77 -2.95
CA ASN A 50 12.78 -19.68 -3.47
C ASN A 50 14.17 -19.33 -2.94
N CYS A 51 14.39 -18.07 -2.60
CA CYS A 51 15.65 -17.56 -2.07
C CYS A 51 15.58 -17.18 -0.59
N HIS A 52 14.40 -16.76 -0.10
CA HIS A 52 14.21 -16.26 1.25
C HIS A 52 13.28 -17.13 2.08
N VAL A 53 13.58 -17.27 3.38
CA VAL A 53 12.59 -17.70 4.36
C VAL A 53 11.69 -16.51 4.67
N ILE A 54 10.37 -16.63 4.39
CA ILE A 54 9.41 -15.55 4.62
C ILE A 54 8.27 -16.08 5.49
N PRO A 55 8.07 -15.56 6.71
CA PRO A 55 6.97 -15.96 7.57
C PRO A 55 5.61 -15.85 6.89
N ASN A 56 4.71 -16.79 7.17
CA ASN A 56 3.33 -16.84 6.69
C ASN A 56 3.16 -16.87 5.15
N ILE A 57 4.21 -17.22 4.43
CA ILE A 57 4.13 -17.53 3.00
C ILE A 57 4.47 -19.00 2.80
N ALA A 58 3.55 -19.74 2.15
CA ALA A 58 3.71 -21.15 1.90
C ALA A 58 5.01 -21.42 1.10
N GLU A 59 5.75 -22.45 1.50
CA GLU A 59 6.97 -22.91 0.82
C GLU A 59 8.12 -21.88 0.72
N ALA A 60 8.00 -20.72 1.35
CA ALA A 60 9.07 -19.71 1.41
C ALA A 60 10.18 -20.16 2.40
N ARG A 61 11.04 -21.07 1.94
CA ARG A 61 12.09 -21.74 2.74
C ARG A 61 13.48 -21.63 2.11
N GLY A 62 13.65 -20.77 1.12
CA GLY A 62 14.94 -20.55 0.46
C GLY A 62 16.00 -20.01 1.42
N THR A 63 17.24 -20.43 1.20
CA THR A 63 18.39 -20.08 2.06
C THR A 63 19.49 -19.34 1.31
N LEU A 64 19.26 -19.00 0.05
CA LEU A 64 20.23 -18.24 -0.76
C LEU A 64 20.28 -16.77 -0.30
N GLY A 65 19.14 -16.20 0.04
CA GLY A 65 19.02 -14.87 0.64
C GLY A 65 18.80 -14.94 2.16
N PRO A 66 18.94 -13.82 2.87
CA PRO A 66 18.68 -13.77 4.31
C PRO A 66 17.21 -14.04 4.63
N PRO A 67 16.89 -14.68 5.79
CA PRO A 67 15.52 -14.82 6.26
C PRO A 67 14.88 -13.45 6.42
N LEU A 68 13.60 -13.28 6.07
CA LEU A 68 12.90 -11.99 6.17
C LEU A 68 12.07 -11.83 7.45
N ALA A 69 12.12 -12.80 8.37
CA ALA A 69 11.57 -12.63 9.71
C ALA A 69 12.22 -11.42 10.41
N GLY A 70 11.43 -10.66 11.18
CA GLY A 70 11.92 -9.49 11.90
C GLY A 70 12.36 -8.33 11.00
N PHE A 71 11.92 -8.31 9.74
CA PHE A 71 12.37 -7.31 8.77
C PHE A 71 12.11 -5.87 9.22
N ALA A 72 10.96 -5.60 9.84
CA ALA A 72 10.60 -4.27 10.31
C ALA A 72 11.57 -3.69 11.36
N SER A 73 12.32 -4.55 12.05
CA SER A 73 13.26 -4.15 13.10
C SER A 73 14.70 -3.99 12.62
N ARG A 74 14.96 -4.17 11.33
CA ARG A 74 16.30 -4.07 10.77
C ARG A 74 16.71 -2.62 10.55
N TYR A 75 17.97 -2.32 10.73
CA TYR A 75 18.53 -1.01 10.41
C TYR A 75 18.82 -0.83 8.91
N TYR A 76 19.05 -1.93 8.19
CA TYR A 76 19.48 -1.91 6.79
C TYR A 76 18.69 -2.88 5.92
N VAL A 77 18.46 -2.46 4.67
CA VAL A 77 18.07 -3.29 3.53
C VAL A 77 19.33 -3.71 2.80
N ALA A 78 19.44 -4.97 2.40
CA ALA A 78 20.57 -5.52 1.65
C ALA A 78 21.95 -5.28 2.28
N GLY A 79 22.02 -4.95 3.56
CA GLY A 79 23.25 -4.67 4.27
C GLY A 79 23.86 -3.28 4.04
N SER A 80 23.38 -2.52 3.06
CA SER A 80 23.96 -1.23 2.65
C SER A 80 23.01 -0.03 2.71
N LEU A 81 21.73 -0.23 2.45
CA LEU A 81 20.74 0.84 2.44
C LEU A 81 20.08 1.00 3.81
N VAL A 82 19.88 2.22 4.28
CA VAL A 82 19.05 2.45 5.47
C VAL A 82 17.65 1.88 5.22
N ASN A 83 17.09 1.17 6.21
CA ASN A 83 15.78 0.54 6.09
C ASN A 83 14.66 1.61 6.16
N THR A 84 14.32 2.15 5.00
CA THR A 84 13.18 3.04 4.79
C THR A 84 12.26 2.44 3.74
N PRO A 85 10.95 2.77 3.74
CA PRO A 85 10.02 2.29 2.71
C PRO A 85 10.52 2.55 1.28
N ASP A 86 11.01 3.75 0.99
CA ASP A 86 11.50 4.09 -0.35
C ASP A 86 12.74 3.27 -0.75
N ASN A 87 13.68 3.07 0.15
CA ASN A 87 14.87 2.25 -0.12
C ASN A 87 14.51 0.79 -0.35
N LEU A 88 13.56 0.26 0.44
CA LEU A 88 13.08 -1.11 0.25
C LEU A 88 12.34 -1.26 -1.09
N VAL A 89 11.47 -0.33 -1.45
CA VAL A 89 10.77 -0.32 -2.74
C VAL A 89 11.78 -0.26 -3.89
N ASN A 90 12.77 0.64 -3.83
CA ASN A 90 13.79 0.76 -4.87
C ASN A 90 14.62 -0.53 -4.99
N TRP A 91 14.98 -1.16 -3.86
CA TRP A 91 15.69 -2.44 -3.83
C TRP A 91 14.87 -3.57 -4.49
N ILE A 92 13.57 -3.70 -4.16
CA ILE A 92 12.71 -4.74 -4.73
C ILE A 92 12.51 -4.53 -6.23
N VAL A 93 12.38 -3.29 -6.69
CA VAL A 93 12.19 -2.96 -8.12
C VAL A 93 13.41 -3.33 -8.95
N ASP A 94 14.60 -2.91 -8.50
CA ASP A 94 15.82 -3.15 -9.26
C ASP A 94 17.07 -3.23 -8.36
N PRO A 95 17.31 -4.41 -7.75
CA PRO A 95 18.47 -4.62 -6.90
C PRO A 95 19.79 -4.51 -7.68
N GLN A 96 19.79 -4.85 -8.96
CA GLN A 96 20.99 -4.81 -9.81
C GLN A 96 21.44 -3.38 -10.12
N LYS A 97 20.51 -2.41 -10.13
CA LYS A 97 20.85 -0.99 -10.30
C LYS A 97 21.53 -0.42 -9.04
N ILE A 98 21.16 -0.92 -7.88
CA ILE A 98 21.69 -0.45 -6.59
C ILE A 98 23.01 -1.10 -6.27
N GLU A 99 23.09 -2.42 -6.44
CA GLU A 99 24.31 -3.21 -6.20
C GLU A 99 24.50 -4.21 -7.34
N PRO A 100 25.20 -3.81 -8.40
CA PRO A 100 25.43 -4.68 -9.57
C PRO A 100 26.17 -5.96 -9.18
N GLY A 101 25.66 -7.09 -9.66
CA GLY A 101 26.27 -8.40 -9.40
C GLY A 101 25.84 -9.06 -8.10
N ASN A 102 24.91 -8.46 -7.33
CA ASN A 102 24.31 -9.14 -6.17
C ASN A 102 23.47 -10.36 -6.61
N ALA A 103 23.19 -11.27 -5.67
CA ALA A 103 22.48 -12.52 -5.98
C ALA A 103 20.97 -12.35 -6.20
N MET A 104 20.37 -11.23 -5.82
CA MET A 104 18.94 -10.98 -5.99
C MET A 104 18.68 -10.47 -7.41
N PRO A 105 17.90 -11.18 -8.26
CA PRO A 105 17.66 -10.76 -9.62
C PRO A 105 16.63 -9.63 -9.71
N SER A 106 16.69 -8.82 -10.78
CA SER A 106 15.61 -7.91 -11.17
C SER A 106 14.49 -8.73 -11.81
N LEU A 107 13.31 -8.77 -11.18
CA LEU A 107 12.16 -9.59 -11.58
C LEU A 107 11.09 -8.82 -12.36
N GLY A 108 11.33 -7.57 -12.72
CA GLY A 108 10.34 -6.74 -13.41
C GLY A 108 9.15 -6.32 -12.52
N VAL A 109 9.37 -6.26 -11.21
CA VAL A 109 8.36 -5.80 -10.25
C VAL A 109 8.08 -4.32 -10.46
N THR A 110 6.81 -3.94 -10.59
CA THR A 110 6.45 -2.52 -10.68
C THR A 110 6.60 -1.83 -9.32
N ARG A 111 6.73 -0.49 -9.33
CA ARG A 111 6.85 0.28 -8.08
C ARG A 111 5.66 0.08 -7.14
N GLN A 112 4.42 -0.02 -7.67
CA GLN A 112 3.24 -0.29 -6.86
C GLN A 112 3.30 -1.69 -6.23
N GLN A 113 3.67 -2.70 -6.99
CA GLN A 113 3.84 -4.06 -6.47
C GLN A 113 4.93 -4.13 -5.41
N ALA A 114 6.04 -3.44 -5.63
CA ALA A 114 7.12 -3.35 -4.63
C ALA A 114 6.68 -2.64 -3.34
N ALA A 115 5.85 -1.62 -3.44
CA ALA A 115 5.29 -0.94 -2.28
C ALA A 115 4.34 -1.86 -1.48
N ASP A 116 3.50 -2.64 -2.15
CA ASP A 116 2.66 -3.64 -1.50
C ASP A 116 3.50 -4.73 -0.82
N MET A 117 4.55 -5.22 -1.48
CA MET A 117 5.50 -6.18 -0.90
C MET A 117 6.21 -5.58 0.32
N ALA A 118 6.67 -4.34 0.24
CA ALA A 118 7.29 -3.62 1.34
C ALA A 118 6.35 -3.49 2.53
N ALA A 119 5.08 -3.13 2.28
CA ALA A 119 4.06 -3.03 3.31
C ALA A 119 3.90 -4.35 4.07
N TYR A 120 3.91 -5.49 3.38
CA TYR A 120 3.90 -6.80 4.04
C TYR A 120 5.16 -7.04 4.86
N LEU A 121 6.34 -6.79 4.31
CA LEU A 121 7.61 -7.01 5.02
C LEU A 121 7.71 -6.17 6.30
N TYR A 122 7.15 -4.98 6.33
CA TYR A 122 7.05 -4.15 7.54
C TYR A 122 6.06 -4.67 8.59
N THR A 123 5.23 -5.66 8.27
CA THR A 123 4.43 -6.38 9.30
C THR A 123 5.24 -7.43 10.05
N LEU A 124 6.38 -7.87 9.52
CA LEU A 124 7.24 -8.91 10.08
C LEU A 124 8.15 -8.34 11.19
N ARG A 125 7.74 -8.52 12.42
CA ARG A 125 8.43 -8.08 13.65
C ARG A 125 9.09 -9.23 14.38
#